data_08e235b6d72fc9cdc2c29cd493e2f982
#
_entry.id   08e235b6d72fc9cdc2c29cd493e2f982
#
_cell.length_a   1.000
_cell.length_b   1.000
_cell.length_c   1.000
_cell.angle_alpha   90.00
_cell.angle_beta   90.00
_cell.angle_gamma   90.00
#
_symmetry.space_group_name_H-M   'P 1'
#
loop_
_entity.id
_entity.type
_entity.pdbx_description
1 polymer ?
#
loop_
_entity_poly.entity_id
_entity_poly.type
_entity_poly.pdbx_seq_one_letter_code
_entity_poly.pdbx_strand_id
1 'polypeptide(L)'
;MKKKKISLKNLIYDNRFVLALSIIAAVIIWIVVAIQASPEDDRIIKDVPVKIEISNNVSNLGLQMFGNTDFTVEVKVHGKRYEVAESVLTKDDISVVAKTNYVDSTGSQTLKLEVTAKDPSKANYEIVSLSQDSINVYFDYYKEGEYTLQPDVVYDGASYVTNGLIAETPVLSANTVKLSGPVTEMAKIKKVVARVTLNKKISATTTLDAEIIPLSEYGGKLQYITANDGLADITMTLPIYQRAELPTTVTF
;
A
#
# COMPACT_ATOMS: atom_id res chain seq x y z
N MET A 1 -6.72 -5.07 70.63
CA MET A 1 -5.53 -5.64 69.98
C MET A 1 -4.41 -4.62 69.98
N LYS A 2 -3.34 -4.82 70.78
CA LYS A 2 -2.20 -3.91 70.86
C LYS A 2 -1.32 -4.08 69.65
N LYS A 3 -1.24 -3.09 68.75
CA LYS A 3 -0.27 -3.05 67.66
C LYS A 3 1.13 -2.99 68.27
N LYS A 4 1.88 -4.11 68.14
CA LYS A 4 3.30 -4.17 68.48
C LYS A 4 4.04 -3.18 67.60
N LYS A 5 4.56 -2.08 68.09
CA LYS A 5 5.48 -1.19 67.38
C LYS A 5 6.73 -1.99 67.06
N ILE A 6 6.94 -2.35 65.86
CA ILE A 6 8.16 -3.00 65.37
C ILE A 6 9.26 -1.94 65.45
N SER A 7 10.17 -2.11 66.36
CA SER A 7 11.34 -1.23 66.51
C SER A 7 12.32 -1.59 65.39
N LEU A 8 12.67 -0.62 64.55
CA LEU A 8 13.67 -0.76 63.47
C LEU A 8 14.98 -1.40 63.98
N LYS A 9 15.36 -1.10 65.23
CA LYS A 9 16.55 -1.66 65.84
C LYS A 9 16.50 -3.18 66.03
N ASN A 10 15.35 -3.74 66.42
CA ASN A 10 15.17 -5.20 66.56
C ASN A 10 15.05 -5.92 65.19
N LEU A 11 14.63 -5.21 64.16
CA LEU A 11 14.52 -5.76 62.80
C LEU A 11 15.91 -5.95 62.18
N ILE A 12 16.85 -5.01 62.39
CA ILE A 12 18.23 -5.06 61.86
C ILE A 12 19.06 -6.17 62.52
N TYR A 13 18.70 -6.63 63.71
CA TYR A 13 19.39 -7.73 64.42
C TYR A 13 18.74 -9.10 64.18
N ASP A 14 17.64 -9.18 63.42
CA ASP A 14 17.06 -10.46 63.03
C ASP A 14 17.81 -11.03 61.81
N ASN A 15 18.52 -12.14 62.01
CA ASN A 15 19.29 -12.80 60.97
C ASN A 15 18.48 -13.13 59.71
N ARG A 16 17.18 -13.42 59.87
CA ARG A 16 16.28 -13.72 58.75
C ARG A 16 15.96 -12.46 57.96
N PHE A 17 15.76 -11.35 58.63
CA PHE A 17 15.52 -10.06 58.01
C PHE A 17 16.75 -9.54 57.27
N VAL A 18 17.93 -9.64 57.91
CA VAL A 18 19.20 -9.24 57.29
C VAL A 18 19.49 -10.09 56.03
N LEU A 19 19.25 -11.40 56.09
CA LEU A 19 19.42 -12.28 54.95
C LEU A 19 18.46 -11.90 53.80
N ALA A 20 17.18 -11.67 54.08
CA ALA A 20 16.22 -11.23 53.05
C ALA A 20 16.60 -9.87 52.44
N LEU A 21 17.01 -8.90 53.29
CA LEU A 21 17.43 -7.59 52.85
C LEU A 21 18.71 -7.65 51.99
N SER A 22 19.68 -8.48 52.34
CA SER A 22 20.91 -8.65 51.57
C SER A 22 20.66 -9.30 50.22
N ILE A 23 19.72 -10.26 50.14
CA ILE A 23 19.32 -10.84 48.84
C ILE A 23 18.66 -9.78 47.97
N ILE A 24 17.71 -8.99 48.52
CA ILE A 24 17.06 -7.90 47.77
C ILE A 24 18.10 -6.88 47.28
N ALA A 25 19.02 -6.45 48.17
CA ALA A 25 20.08 -5.51 47.81
C ALA A 25 21.00 -6.08 46.69
N ALA A 26 21.39 -7.36 46.81
CA ALA A 26 22.19 -8.04 45.79
C ALA A 26 21.47 -8.08 44.42
N VAL A 27 20.17 -8.39 44.42
CA VAL A 27 19.37 -8.39 43.19
C VAL A 27 19.28 -6.99 42.57
N ILE A 28 19.06 -5.95 43.38
CA ILE A 28 19.03 -4.57 42.91
C ILE A 28 20.38 -4.16 42.31
N ILE A 29 21.49 -4.44 43.01
CA ILE A 29 22.84 -4.15 42.52
C ILE A 29 23.10 -4.91 41.22
N TRP A 30 22.73 -6.18 41.15
CA TRP A 30 22.87 -6.99 39.94
C TRP A 30 22.10 -6.41 38.76
N ILE A 31 20.83 -5.98 38.96
CA ILE A 31 20.03 -5.32 37.94
C ILE A 31 20.71 -4.04 37.42
N VAL A 32 21.19 -3.19 38.35
CA VAL A 32 21.87 -1.92 38.00
C VAL A 32 23.13 -2.20 37.17
N VAL A 33 23.95 -3.16 37.59
CA VAL A 33 25.16 -3.56 36.86
C VAL A 33 24.82 -4.16 35.51
N ALA A 34 23.82 -5.03 35.44
CA ALA A 34 23.37 -5.64 34.18
C ALA A 34 22.89 -4.60 33.15
N ILE A 35 22.18 -3.56 33.60
CA ILE A 35 21.75 -2.46 32.75
C ILE A 35 22.94 -1.61 32.26
N GLN A 36 23.88 -1.27 33.18
CA GLN A 36 25.04 -0.44 32.81
C GLN A 36 26.07 -1.17 31.96
N ALA A 37 26.24 -2.47 32.15
CA ALA A 37 27.16 -3.32 31.38
C ALA A 37 26.51 -3.94 30.14
N SER A 38 25.29 -3.52 29.77
CA SER A 38 24.62 -4.04 28.58
C SER A 38 25.43 -3.72 27.33
N PRO A 39 25.79 -4.72 26.51
CA PRO A 39 26.48 -4.49 25.26
C PRO A 39 25.61 -3.69 24.29
N GLU A 40 26.28 -2.88 23.49
CA GLU A 40 25.62 -2.21 22.36
C GLU A 40 25.39 -3.24 21.24
N ASP A 41 24.30 -3.07 20.52
CA ASP A 41 23.89 -3.98 19.45
C ASP A 41 23.25 -3.17 18.31
N ASP A 42 23.37 -3.71 17.11
CA ASP A 42 22.72 -3.17 15.91
C ASP A 42 21.42 -3.93 15.67
N ARG A 43 20.35 -3.20 15.38
CA ARG A 43 19.07 -3.82 15.02
C ARG A 43 18.47 -3.17 13.79
N ILE A 44 17.85 -4.00 12.94
CA ILE A 44 17.07 -3.55 11.78
C ILE A 44 15.58 -3.63 12.14
N ILE A 45 14.90 -2.50 12.07
CA ILE A 45 13.46 -2.39 12.24
C ILE A 45 12.84 -2.38 10.84
N LYS A 46 12.01 -3.37 10.57
CA LYS A 46 11.40 -3.59 9.26
C LYS A 46 10.03 -2.92 9.15
N ASP A 47 9.61 -2.68 7.91
CA ASP A 47 8.26 -2.20 7.57
C ASP A 47 7.87 -0.90 8.28
N VAL A 48 8.84 0.01 8.45
CA VAL A 48 8.57 1.35 8.99
C VAL A 48 7.86 2.16 7.92
N PRO A 49 6.62 2.65 8.17
CA PRO A 49 5.87 3.39 7.17
C PRO A 49 6.48 4.76 6.92
N VAL A 50 6.52 5.16 5.65
CA VAL A 50 6.97 6.49 5.22
C VAL A 50 5.75 7.40 5.11
N LYS A 51 5.74 8.49 5.87
CA LYS A 51 4.73 9.53 5.77
C LYS A 51 5.16 10.59 4.76
N ILE A 52 4.35 10.81 3.71
CA ILE A 52 4.61 11.89 2.76
C ILE A 52 3.94 13.17 3.30
N GLU A 53 4.74 14.21 3.55
CA GLU A 53 4.25 15.52 3.97
C GLU A 53 4.13 16.46 2.77
N ILE A 54 2.87 16.80 2.44
CA ILE A 54 2.57 17.73 1.34
C ILE A 54 2.87 19.14 1.82
N SER A 55 3.79 19.83 1.13
CA SER A 55 4.13 21.21 1.40
C SER A 55 3.06 22.17 0.87
N ASN A 56 3.01 23.37 1.44
CA ASN A 56 2.16 24.44 0.94
C ASN A 56 2.48 24.81 -0.54
N ASN A 57 3.73 24.61 -0.98
CA ASN A 57 4.13 24.84 -2.36
C ASN A 57 3.37 23.92 -3.32
N VAL A 58 3.38 22.61 -3.07
CA VAL A 58 2.65 21.61 -3.87
C VAL A 58 1.16 21.92 -3.90
N SER A 59 0.57 22.25 -2.74
CA SER A 59 -0.85 22.61 -2.63
C SER A 59 -1.18 23.89 -3.41
N ASN A 60 -0.34 24.91 -3.34
CA ASN A 60 -0.55 26.17 -4.05
C ASN A 60 -0.40 26.03 -5.57
N LEU A 61 0.46 25.10 -6.02
CA LEU A 61 0.60 24.76 -7.44
C LEU A 61 -0.57 23.90 -7.95
N GLY A 62 -1.41 23.35 -7.07
CA GLY A 62 -2.49 22.44 -7.42
C GLY A 62 -2.03 21.06 -7.86
N LEU A 63 -0.78 20.70 -7.55
CA LEU A 63 -0.24 19.39 -7.85
C LEU A 63 -0.79 18.34 -6.89
N GLN A 64 -1.06 17.14 -7.41
CA GLN A 64 -1.49 15.98 -6.64
C GLN A 64 -0.53 14.81 -6.87
N MET A 65 -0.47 13.91 -5.90
CA MET A 65 0.30 12.68 -5.99
C MET A 65 -0.52 11.59 -6.68
N PHE A 66 0.15 10.80 -7.51
CA PHE A 66 -0.44 9.66 -8.18
C PHE A 66 0.42 8.40 -8.03
N GLY A 67 -0.23 7.25 -8.08
CA GLY A 67 0.43 5.96 -7.95
C GLY A 67 0.46 5.45 -6.52
N ASN A 68 1.49 4.65 -6.22
CA ASN A 68 1.66 4.11 -4.87
C ASN A 68 2.07 5.21 -3.89
N THR A 69 1.36 5.32 -2.78
CA THR A 69 1.66 6.22 -1.67
C THR A 69 2.08 5.48 -0.40
N ASP A 70 1.95 4.15 -0.39
CA ASP A 70 2.27 3.30 0.74
C ASP A 70 3.70 2.77 0.60
N PHE A 71 4.66 3.54 1.10
CA PHE A 71 6.06 3.17 1.14
C PHE A 71 6.45 2.70 2.53
N THR A 72 7.30 1.67 2.59
CA THR A 72 7.93 1.21 3.82
C THR A 72 9.44 1.14 3.64
N VAL A 73 10.17 1.35 4.72
CA VAL A 73 11.63 1.26 4.76
C VAL A 73 12.11 0.45 5.95
N GLU A 74 13.30 -0.10 5.85
CA GLU A 74 14.00 -0.67 6.99
C GLU A 74 14.92 0.39 7.60
N VAL A 75 14.90 0.49 8.93
CA VAL A 75 15.72 1.44 9.69
C VAL A 75 16.69 0.67 10.55
N LYS A 76 17.99 0.91 10.34
CA LYS A 76 19.05 0.36 11.18
C LYS A 76 19.28 1.30 12.35
N VAL A 77 19.17 0.79 13.56
CA VAL A 77 19.42 1.49 14.82
C VAL A 77 20.56 0.83 15.57
N HIS A 78 21.29 1.63 16.35
CA HIS A 78 22.38 1.21 17.25
C HIS A 78 22.07 1.68 18.67
N GLY A 79 22.30 0.83 19.64
CA GLY A 79 22.07 1.19 21.05
C GLY A 79 22.27 0.01 21.98
N LYS A 80 22.05 0.25 23.27
CA LYS A 80 22.13 -0.83 24.25
C LYS A 80 21.08 -1.89 23.96
N ARG A 81 21.48 -3.16 24.04
CA ARG A 81 20.63 -4.31 23.68
C ARG A 81 19.23 -4.25 24.28
N TYR A 82 19.07 -3.81 25.54
CA TYR A 82 17.77 -3.72 26.16
C TYR A 82 16.92 -2.54 25.65
N GLU A 83 17.53 -1.47 25.11
CA GLU A 83 16.84 -0.30 24.53
C GLU A 83 16.36 -0.56 23.11
N VAL A 84 17.16 -1.30 22.32
CA VAL A 84 16.81 -1.66 20.94
C VAL A 84 16.06 -2.99 20.83
N ALA A 85 15.75 -3.66 21.96
CA ALA A 85 15.02 -4.92 21.97
C ALA A 85 13.63 -4.78 21.32
N GLU A 86 13.13 -5.84 20.67
CA GLU A 86 11.85 -5.84 19.96
C GLU A 86 10.64 -5.54 20.84
N SER A 87 10.74 -5.89 22.11
CA SER A 87 9.73 -5.59 23.12
C SER A 87 9.68 -4.12 23.56
N VAL A 88 10.72 -3.34 23.25
CA VAL A 88 10.89 -1.95 23.70
C VAL A 88 10.82 -0.96 22.55
N LEU A 89 11.52 -1.25 21.44
CA LEU A 89 11.59 -0.38 20.28
C LEU A 89 10.87 -1.05 19.09
N THR A 90 9.82 -0.41 18.60
CA THR A 90 8.98 -0.90 17.51
C THR A 90 9.01 0.08 16.33
N LYS A 91 8.42 -0.30 15.20
CA LYS A 91 8.25 0.60 14.04
C LYS A 91 7.43 1.86 14.37
N ASP A 92 6.58 1.79 15.40
CA ASP A 92 5.73 2.91 15.80
C ASP A 92 6.49 4.00 16.59
N ASP A 93 7.71 3.71 17.04
CA ASP A 93 8.57 4.64 17.76
C ASP A 93 9.48 5.45 16.83
N ILE A 94 9.50 5.08 15.54
CA ILE A 94 10.30 5.76 14.51
C ILE A 94 9.36 6.50 13.57
N SER A 95 9.76 7.71 13.21
CA SER A 95 9.07 8.54 12.22
C SER A 95 9.96 8.71 11.00
N VAL A 96 9.48 8.23 9.85
CA VAL A 96 10.12 8.45 8.55
C VAL A 96 9.22 9.34 7.71
N VAL A 97 9.77 10.47 7.26
CA VAL A 97 9.02 11.50 6.56
C VAL A 97 9.69 11.83 5.23
N ALA A 98 8.89 11.83 4.17
CA ALA A 98 9.28 12.36 2.85
C ALA A 98 8.67 13.75 2.67
N LYS A 99 9.51 14.79 2.57
CA LYS A 99 9.07 16.18 2.39
C LYS A 99 8.98 16.55 0.93
N THR A 100 7.91 17.24 0.54
CA THR A 100 7.67 17.70 -0.84
C THR A 100 8.06 19.16 -1.07
N ASN A 101 8.92 19.75 -0.22
CA ASN A 101 9.26 21.19 -0.28
C ASN A 101 9.92 21.61 -1.59
N TYR A 102 10.59 20.68 -2.27
CA TYR A 102 11.33 20.93 -3.52
C TYR A 102 10.56 20.52 -4.77
N VAL A 103 9.32 20.06 -4.61
CA VAL A 103 8.46 19.70 -5.74
C VAL A 103 7.86 20.99 -6.32
N ASP A 104 8.21 21.30 -7.56
CA ASP A 104 7.81 22.53 -8.26
C ASP A 104 7.24 22.24 -9.66
N SER A 105 7.28 21.00 -10.12
CA SER A 105 6.91 20.61 -11.47
C SER A 105 6.24 19.24 -11.52
N THR A 106 5.55 18.97 -12.61
CA THR A 106 4.92 17.67 -12.90
C THR A 106 5.96 16.60 -13.25
N GLY A 107 5.60 15.34 -13.06
CA GLY A 107 6.44 14.19 -13.38
C GLY A 107 6.90 13.43 -12.14
N SER A 108 7.82 12.50 -12.34
CA SER A 108 8.41 11.71 -11.26
C SER A 108 9.40 12.54 -10.47
N GLN A 109 9.14 12.72 -9.19
CA GLN A 109 9.98 13.49 -8.26
C GLN A 109 10.60 12.56 -7.22
N THR A 110 11.89 12.75 -6.96
CA THR A 110 12.62 12.01 -5.93
C THR A 110 12.55 12.76 -4.62
N LEU A 111 11.88 12.18 -3.63
CA LEU A 111 11.72 12.75 -2.30
C LEU A 111 12.74 12.12 -1.35
N LYS A 112 13.56 12.94 -0.71
CA LYS A 112 14.48 12.48 0.34
C LYS A 112 13.73 12.12 1.61
N LEU A 113 14.17 11.06 2.26
CA LEU A 113 13.62 10.59 3.51
C LEU A 113 14.38 11.22 4.69
N GLU A 114 13.62 11.74 5.63
CA GLU A 114 14.12 12.17 6.93
C GLU A 114 13.60 11.18 7.98
N VAL A 115 14.51 10.64 8.79
CA VAL A 115 14.17 9.71 9.86
C VAL A 115 14.48 10.35 11.20
N THR A 116 13.54 10.23 12.14
CA THR A 116 13.69 10.73 13.50
C THR A 116 13.01 9.77 14.47
N ALA A 117 13.42 9.79 15.72
CA ALA A 117 12.62 9.19 16.78
C ALA A 117 11.31 9.97 16.94
N LYS A 118 10.19 9.27 17.09
CA LYS A 118 8.89 9.91 17.28
C LYS A 118 8.81 10.68 18.60
N ASP A 119 9.46 10.16 19.63
CA ASP A 119 9.66 10.83 20.90
C ASP A 119 11.17 10.95 21.21
N PRO A 120 11.80 12.09 20.84
CA PRO A 120 13.24 12.27 21.07
C PRO A 120 13.66 12.20 22.54
N SER A 121 12.74 12.45 23.48
CA SER A 121 13.04 12.41 24.93
C SER A 121 13.25 10.99 25.46
N LYS A 122 12.76 9.98 24.75
CA LYS A 122 12.86 8.56 25.06
C LYS A 122 13.83 7.79 24.18
N ALA A 123 14.40 8.46 23.19
CA ALA A 123 15.30 7.84 22.22
C ALA A 123 16.72 7.72 22.82
N ASN A 124 17.01 6.57 23.43
CA ASN A 124 18.36 6.21 23.90
C ASN A 124 19.11 5.35 22.85
N TYR A 125 18.77 5.51 21.58
CA TYR A 125 19.38 4.80 20.45
C TYR A 125 19.77 5.78 19.36
N GLU A 126 20.71 5.40 18.53
CA GLU A 126 21.16 6.15 17.35
C GLU A 126 20.57 5.52 16.10
N ILE A 127 20.09 6.34 15.17
CA ILE A 127 19.66 5.90 13.85
C ILE A 127 20.88 5.91 12.94
N VAL A 128 21.30 4.73 12.48
CA VAL A 128 22.53 4.56 11.70
C VAL A 128 22.28 4.75 10.21
N SER A 129 21.26 4.08 9.67
CA SER A 129 20.98 4.12 8.23
C SER A 129 19.55 3.68 7.91
N LEU A 130 19.11 4.02 6.70
CA LEU A 130 17.89 3.55 6.06
C LEU A 130 18.22 2.53 4.97
N SER A 131 17.29 1.65 4.64
CA SER A 131 17.41 0.74 3.48
C SER A 131 17.42 1.50 2.15
N GLN A 132 16.78 2.67 2.11
CA GLN A 132 16.78 3.61 0.99
C GLN A 132 16.67 5.04 1.52
N ASP A 133 17.37 5.97 0.88
CA ASP A 133 17.43 7.37 1.32
C ASP A 133 16.36 8.25 0.65
N SER A 134 15.65 7.70 -0.34
CA SER A 134 14.66 8.44 -1.11
C SER A 134 13.60 7.52 -1.70
N ILE A 135 12.45 8.11 -2.04
CA ILE A 135 11.35 7.47 -2.78
C ILE A 135 11.01 8.28 -4.01
N ASN A 136 10.48 7.62 -5.04
CA ASN A 136 9.98 8.28 -6.24
C ASN A 136 8.47 8.35 -6.20
N VAL A 137 7.92 9.55 -6.36
CA VAL A 137 6.49 9.82 -6.38
C VAL A 137 6.16 10.63 -7.62
N TYR A 138 5.06 10.30 -8.28
CA TYR A 138 4.61 11.02 -9.47
C TYR A 138 3.65 12.14 -9.10
N PHE A 139 3.93 13.36 -9.55
CA PHE A 139 3.12 14.56 -9.33
C PHE A 139 2.57 15.06 -10.66
N ASP A 140 1.28 15.42 -10.67
CA ASP A 140 0.65 16.06 -11.84
C ASP A 140 -0.61 16.81 -11.38
N TYR A 141 -1.23 17.49 -12.31
CA TYR A 141 -2.56 18.05 -12.09
C TYR A 141 -3.61 16.95 -12.21
N TYR A 142 -4.64 17.06 -11.40
CA TYR A 142 -5.77 16.14 -11.44
C TYR A 142 -6.75 16.52 -12.55
N LYS A 143 -7.22 15.53 -13.27
CA LYS A 143 -8.24 15.69 -14.31
C LYS A 143 -9.25 14.54 -14.27
N GLU A 144 -10.50 14.88 -14.52
CA GLU A 144 -11.57 13.93 -14.78
C GLU A 144 -12.07 14.06 -16.23
N GLY A 145 -12.60 12.98 -16.76
CA GLY A 145 -13.19 12.96 -18.08
C GLY A 145 -14.13 11.76 -18.25
N GLU A 146 -15.14 11.92 -19.09
CA GLU A 146 -16.04 10.84 -19.49
C GLU A 146 -15.61 10.27 -20.84
N TYR A 147 -15.54 8.93 -20.93
CA TYR A 147 -15.05 8.23 -22.10
C TYR A 147 -16.02 7.13 -22.51
N THR A 148 -16.19 6.95 -23.84
CA THR A 148 -16.96 5.85 -24.39
C THR A 148 -16.19 4.55 -24.26
N LEU A 149 -16.86 3.50 -23.79
CA LEU A 149 -16.32 2.16 -23.65
C LEU A 149 -16.47 1.38 -24.95
N GLN A 150 -15.44 0.62 -25.30
CA GLN A 150 -15.44 -0.33 -26.41
C GLN A 150 -15.27 -1.76 -25.84
N PRO A 151 -16.09 -2.72 -26.25
CA PRO A 151 -15.90 -4.10 -25.84
C PRO A 151 -14.61 -4.68 -26.45
N ASP A 152 -13.85 -5.42 -25.65
CA ASP A 152 -12.61 -6.08 -26.07
C ASP A 152 -12.56 -7.50 -25.48
N VAL A 153 -12.62 -8.50 -26.34
CA VAL A 153 -12.60 -9.92 -25.92
C VAL A 153 -11.27 -10.52 -26.33
N VAL A 154 -10.51 -10.94 -25.34
CA VAL A 154 -9.21 -11.60 -25.54
C VAL A 154 -9.37 -13.10 -25.32
N TYR A 155 -8.95 -13.88 -26.32
CA TYR A 155 -8.92 -15.33 -26.27
C TYR A 155 -7.69 -15.84 -27.03
N ASP A 156 -6.99 -16.82 -26.46
CA ASP A 156 -5.84 -17.46 -27.11
C ASP A 156 -6.34 -18.60 -28.03
N GLY A 157 -6.73 -18.24 -29.24
CA GLY A 157 -7.23 -19.17 -30.27
C GLY A 157 -8.00 -18.47 -31.39
N ALA A 158 -8.35 -19.22 -32.43
CA ALA A 158 -9.03 -18.68 -33.59
C ALA A 158 -10.48 -18.21 -33.33
N SER A 159 -11.15 -18.79 -32.31
CA SER A 159 -12.52 -18.43 -31.93
C SER A 159 -12.78 -18.84 -30.49
N TYR A 160 -13.36 -17.95 -29.70
CA TYR A 160 -13.79 -18.22 -28.32
C TYR A 160 -15.14 -18.95 -28.26
N VAL A 161 -15.78 -19.23 -29.39
CA VAL A 161 -17.08 -19.93 -29.48
C VAL A 161 -16.86 -21.38 -29.86
N THR A 162 -17.66 -22.28 -29.26
CA THR A 162 -17.69 -23.70 -29.64
C THR A 162 -18.18 -23.88 -31.10
N ASN A 163 -17.64 -24.88 -31.78
CA ASN A 163 -18.02 -25.16 -33.18
C ASN A 163 -19.53 -25.32 -33.35
N GLY A 164 -20.08 -24.75 -34.41
CA GLY A 164 -21.52 -24.76 -34.70
C GLY A 164 -22.33 -23.64 -34.05
N LEU A 165 -21.69 -22.82 -33.23
CA LEU A 165 -22.31 -21.65 -32.62
C LEU A 165 -21.72 -20.35 -33.19
N ILE A 166 -22.49 -19.27 -33.08
CA ILE A 166 -22.11 -17.92 -33.56
C ILE A 166 -22.15 -16.97 -32.35
N ALA A 167 -21.10 -16.14 -32.25
CA ALA A 167 -21.11 -15.01 -31.32
C ALA A 167 -21.63 -13.77 -32.04
N GLU A 168 -22.47 -13.00 -31.38
CA GLU A 168 -22.82 -11.65 -31.76
C GLU A 168 -21.93 -10.60 -31.07
N THR A 169 -22.18 -9.35 -31.40
CA THR A 169 -21.45 -8.21 -30.79
C THR A 169 -21.65 -8.22 -29.29
N PRO A 170 -20.55 -8.18 -28.52
CA PRO A 170 -20.63 -8.09 -27.05
C PRO A 170 -21.42 -6.86 -26.61
N VAL A 171 -22.20 -7.02 -25.53
CA VAL A 171 -23.02 -5.95 -24.95
C VAL A 171 -22.46 -5.58 -23.59
N LEU A 172 -22.17 -4.31 -23.39
CA LEU A 172 -21.69 -3.77 -22.11
C LEU A 172 -22.88 -3.30 -21.24
N SER A 173 -22.74 -3.42 -19.93
CA SER A 173 -23.71 -2.90 -18.96
C SER A 173 -23.77 -1.36 -18.93
N ALA A 174 -22.69 -0.69 -19.37
CA ALA A 174 -22.61 0.76 -19.54
C ALA A 174 -21.81 1.12 -20.80
N ASN A 175 -22.20 2.23 -21.45
CA ASN A 175 -21.56 2.70 -22.69
C ASN A 175 -20.45 3.73 -22.43
N THR A 176 -20.44 4.35 -21.24
CA THR A 176 -19.47 5.37 -20.86
C THR A 176 -18.93 5.08 -19.47
N VAL A 177 -17.75 5.61 -19.18
CA VAL A 177 -17.10 5.55 -17.87
C VAL A 177 -16.45 6.89 -17.56
N LYS A 178 -16.53 7.30 -16.31
CA LYS A 178 -15.77 8.44 -15.78
C LYS A 178 -14.41 7.95 -15.30
N LEU A 179 -13.37 8.52 -15.87
CA LEU A 179 -11.99 8.26 -15.48
C LEU A 179 -11.38 9.50 -14.86
N SER A 180 -10.49 9.30 -13.92
CA SER A 180 -9.67 10.35 -13.31
C SER A 180 -8.21 9.94 -13.25
N GLY A 181 -7.34 10.94 -13.27
CA GLY A 181 -5.91 10.71 -13.22
C GLY A 181 -5.08 11.94 -13.55
N PRO A 182 -3.78 11.74 -13.75
CA PRO A 182 -2.87 12.82 -14.15
C PRO A 182 -3.25 13.41 -15.49
N VAL A 183 -3.23 14.74 -15.62
CA VAL A 183 -3.53 15.44 -16.90
C VAL A 183 -2.68 14.88 -18.03
N THR A 184 -1.39 14.64 -17.77
CA THR A 184 -0.44 14.14 -18.76
C THR A 184 -0.82 12.74 -19.27
N GLU A 185 -1.27 11.85 -18.40
CA GLU A 185 -1.71 10.50 -18.78
C GLU A 185 -3.11 10.52 -19.41
N MET A 186 -4.03 11.31 -18.86
CA MET A 186 -5.38 11.49 -19.42
C MET A 186 -5.36 12.06 -20.85
N ALA A 187 -4.39 12.92 -21.17
CA ALA A 187 -4.22 13.47 -22.52
C ALA A 187 -3.78 12.42 -23.55
N LYS A 188 -3.18 11.31 -23.12
CA LYS A 188 -2.72 10.22 -23.99
C LYS A 188 -3.83 9.21 -24.31
N ILE A 189 -4.99 9.29 -23.64
CA ILE A 189 -6.10 8.35 -23.87
C ILE A 189 -6.62 8.50 -25.30
N LYS A 190 -6.50 7.44 -26.07
CA LYS A 190 -7.06 7.35 -27.42
C LYS A 190 -8.37 6.58 -27.44
N LYS A 191 -8.43 5.51 -26.65
CA LYS A 191 -9.63 4.69 -26.48
C LYS A 191 -9.65 4.07 -25.08
N VAL A 192 -10.85 3.75 -24.61
CA VAL A 192 -11.06 3.00 -23.38
C VAL A 192 -11.78 1.72 -23.71
N VAL A 193 -11.21 0.60 -23.31
CA VAL A 193 -11.80 -0.71 -23.57
C VAL A 193 -12.28 -1.36 -22.29
N ALA A 194 -13.41 -2.05 -22.38
CA ALA A 194 -13.85 -3.00 -21.36
C ALA A 194 -13.41 -4.38 -21.82
N ARG A 195 -12.40 -4.95 -21.16
CA ARG A 195 -11.74 -6.20 -21.58
C ARG A 195 -12.21 -7.38 -20.75
N VAL A 196 -12.53 -8.46 -21.45
CA VAL A 196 -12.76 -9.78 -20.88
C VAL A 196 -11.73 -10.75 -21.47
N THR A 197 -11.04 -11.49 -20.59
CA THR A 197 -10.10 -12.54 -21.02
C THR A 197 -10.73 -13.91 -20.80
N LEU A 198 -10.82 -14.69 -21.86
CA LEU A 198 -11.40 -16.03 -21.83
C LEU A 198 -10.29 -17.09 -21.87
N ASN A 199 -10.34 -18.01 -20.93
CA ASN A 199 -9.39 -19.15 -20.83
C ASN A 199 -9.91 -20.42 -21.54
N LYS A 200 -11.20 -20.43 -21.90
CA LYS A 200 -11.87 -21.56 -22.56
C LYS A 200 -12.95 -21.07 -23.51
N LYS A 201 -13.32 -21.93 -24.46
CA LYS A 201 -14.46 -21.67 -25.36
C LYS A 201 -15.76 -21.65 -24.57
N ILE A 202 -16.66 -20.78 -24.98
CA ILE A 202 -18.02 -20.69 -24.44
C ILE A 202 -19.04 -21.31 -25.41
N SER A 203 -20.09 -21.91 -24.83
CA SER A 203 -21.16 -22.60 -25.59
C SER A 203 -22.55 -22.01 -25.36
N ALA A 204 -22.66 -21.00 -24.49
CA ALA A 204 -23.91 -20.33 -24.20
C ALA A 204 -23.63 -18.84 -23.92
N THR A 205 -24.67 -18.01 -24.05
CA THR A 205 -24.60 -16.60 -23.66
C THR A 205 -24.10 -16.48 -22.23
N THR A 206 -23.03 -15.71 -22.04
CA THR A 206 -22.32 -15.59 -20.76
C THR A 206 -22.08 -14.12 -20.46
N THR A 207 -22.32 -13.73 -19.21
CA THR A 207 -21.99 -12.39 -18.69
C THR A 207 -20.79 -12.50 -17.77
N LEU A 208 -19.80 -11.65 -17.96
CA LEU A 208 -18.53 -11.65 -17.24
C LEU A 208 -18.17 -10.22 -16.85
N ASP A 209 -17.42 -10.09 -15.76
CA ASP A 209 -16.86 -8.81 -15.33
C ASP A 209 -15.78 -8.37 -16.30
N ALA A 210 -15.80 -7.09 -16.70
CA ALA A 210 -14.89 -6.53 -17.66
C ALA A 210 -13.92 -5.55 -17.00
N GLU A 211 -12.61 -5.73 -17.23
CA GLU A 211 -11.58 -4.79 -16.80
C GLU A 211 -11.58 -3.55 -17.69
N ILE A 212 -11.66 -2.36 -17.07
CA ILE A 212 -11.58 -1.08 -17.80
C ILE A 212 -10.11 -0.75 -18.03
N ILE A 213 -9.71 -0.62 -19.28
CA ILE A 213 -8.33 -0.36 -19.66
C ILE A 213 -8.27 0.86 -20.58
N PRO A 214 -7.77 2.01 -20.08
CA PRO A 214 -7.43 3.14 -20.92
C PRO A 214 -6.17 2.84 -21.74
N LEU A 215 -6.24 3.05 -23.03
CA LEU A 215 -5.17 2.75 -23.98
C LEU A 215 -4.70 4.02 -24.70
N SER A 216 -3.38 4.11 -24.85
CA SER A 216 -2.74 5.13 -25.69
C SER A 216 -2.93 4.84 -27.19
N GLU A 217 -2.47 5.76 -28.04
CA GLU A 217 -2.52 5.62 -29.50
C GLU A 217 -1.85 4.34 -29.99
N TYR A 218 -0.77 3.91 -29.33
CA TYR A 218 -0.03 2.68 -29.67
C TYR A 218 -0.53 1.43 -28.93
N GLY A 219 -1.68 1.52 -28.25
CA GLY A 219 -2.27 0.39 -27.53
C GLY A 219 -1.62 0.08 -26.17
N GLY A 220 -0.67 0.89 -25.71
CA GLY A 220 -0.07 0.74 -24.37
C GLY A 220 -1.06 1.13 -23.27
N LYS A 221 -1.10 0.34 -22.18
CA LYS A 221 -1.87 0.65 -20.95
C LYS A 221 -1.30 1.90 -20.30
N LEU A 222 -2.16 2.86 -19.98
CA LEU A 222 -1.79 4.08 -19.27
C LEU A 222 -1.78 3.84 -17.76
N GLN A 223 -0.91 4.57 -17.07
CA GLN A 223 -0.72 4.43 -15.62
C GLN A 223 -1.48 5.51 -14.84
N TYR A 224 -1.74 5.24 -13.57
CA TYR A 224 -2.33 6.20 -12.62
C TYR A 224 -3.74 6.70 -13.00
N ILE A 225 -4.43 6.02 -13.91
CA ILE A 225 -5.80 6.33 -14.27
C ILE A 225 -6.73 5.37 -13.55
N THR A 226 -7.72 5.92 -12.87
CA THR A 226 -8.72 5.16 -12.11
C THR A 226 -10.12 5.45 -12.62
N ALA A 227 -11.00 4.44 -12.55
CA ALA A 227 -12.42 4.64 -12.80
C ALA A 227 -13.07 5.18 -11.53
N ASN A 228 -13.83 6.28 -11.67
CA ASN A 228 -14.55 6.91 -10.59
C ASN A 228 -15.98 6.33 -10.48
N ASP A 229 -16.53 6.38 -9.27
CA ASP A 229 -17.93 6.15 -8.93
C ASP A 229 -18.48 4.75 -9.26
N GLY A 230 -18.10 3.73 -8.47
CA GLY A 230 -18.87 2.47 -8.38
C GLY A 230 -19.08 1.70 -9.68
N LEU A 231 -18.55 2.18 -10.81
CA LEU A 231 -18.50 1.51 -12.11
C LEU A 231 -17.31 0.54 -12.21
N ALA A 232 -16.78 0.12 -11.06
CA ALA A 232 -15.82 -0.98 -11.00
C ALA A 232 -16.40 -2.30 -11.56
N ASP A 233 -17.73 -2.43 -11.56
CA ASP A 233 -18.45 -3.64 -11.93
C ASP A 233 -19.14 -3.50 -13.31
N ILE A 234 -18.39 -3.07 -14.32
CA ILE A 234 -18.90 -3.15 -15.70
C ILE A 234 -18.85 -4.60 -16.15
N THR A 235 -20.02 -5.10 -16.55
CA THR A 235 -20.14 -6.44 -17.10
C THR A 235 -20.26 -6.41 -18.61
N MET A 236 -19.74 -7.47 -19.24
CA MET A 236 -19.87 -7.72 -20.67
C MET A 236 -20.64 -9.01 -20.89
N THR A 237 -21.75 -8.91 -21.59
CA THR A 237 -22.51 -10.07 -22.04
C THR A 237 -22.04 -10.45 -23.43
N LEU A 238 -21.66 -11.72 -23.59
CA LEU A 238 -21.25 -12.34 -24.85
C LEU A 238 -22.42 -13.19 -25.36
N PRO A 239 -23.25 -12.67 -26.30
CA PRO A 239 -24.40 -13.40 -26.82
C PRO A 239 -23.94 -14.52 -27.73
N ILE A 240 -24.43 -15.74 -27.50
CA ILE A 240 -24.12 -16.93 -28.28
C ILE A 240 -25.41 -17.54 -28.82
N TYR A 241 -25.46 -17.80 -30.13
CA TYR A 241 -26.61 -18.34 -30.83
C TYR A 241 -26.24 -19.60 -31.60
N GLN A 242 -27.22 -20.46 -31.79
CA GLN A 242 -27.11 -21.61 -32.69
C GLN A 242 -27.57 -21.19 -34.10
N ARG A 243 -26.80 -21.54 -35.11
CA ARG A 243 -27.22 -21.34 -36.51
C ARG A 243 -28.36 -22.30 -36.83
N ALA A 244 -29.50 -21.76 -37.21
CA ALA A 244 -30.63 -22.54 -37.72
C ALA A 244 -30.77 -22.26 -39.23
N GLU A 245 -30.84 -23.33 -40.02
CA GLU A 245 -31.24 -23.24 -41.44
C GLU A 245 -32.74 -23.41 -41.54
N LEU A 246 -33.44 -22.39 -41.98
CA LEU A 246 -34.87 -22.46 -42.24
C LEU A 246 -35.09 -22.82 -43.72
N PRO A 247 -35.81 -23.93 -44.04
CA PRO A 247 -36.16 -24.24 -45.42
C PRO A 247 -37.14 -23.19 -45.94
N THR A 248 -36.74 -22.42 -46.93
CA THR A 248 -37.62 -21.52 -47.68
C THR A 248 -38.29 -22.29 -48.82
N THR A 249 -39.59 -22.56 -48.68
CA THR A 249 -40.39 -23.10 -49.76
C THR A 249 -40.99 -21.91 -50.56
N VAL A 250 -40.51 -21.73 -51.79
CA VAL A 250 -41.12 -20.76 -52.71
C VAL A 250 -42.22 -21.50 -53.43
N THR A 251 -43.48 -21.16 -53.19
CA THR A 251 -44.63 -21.65 -53.95
C THR A 251 -44.89 -20.66 -55.11
N PHE A 252 -44.82 -21.12 -56.34
CA PHE A 252 -45.17 -20.33 -57.53
C PHE A 252 -46.65 -20.51 -57.88
#